data_fe07480629e4f03707eec3b2a3b35f46
#
_entry.id   fe07480629e4f03707eec3b2a3b35f46
#
_cell.length_a   1.000
_cell.length_b   1.000
_cell.length_c   1.000
_cell.angle_alpha   90.00
_cell.angle_beta   90.00
_cell.angle_gamma   90.00
#
_symmetry.space_group_name_H-M   'P 1'
#
loop_
_entity.id
_entity.type
_entity.pdbx_description
1 polymer ?
#
loop_
_entity_poly.entity_id
_entity_poly.type
_entity_poly.pdbx_seq_one_letter_code
_entity_poly.pdbx_strand_id
1 'polypeptide(L)'
;AALTEKFGSEEVWRSFYGGPEGRETLLRLYREDLDRAVTWGARYVVFHVSDVSVEEGFTYHWRHTHEEVIDAAAEVINLLLGDRAWPFDFLVENQWWPGFTFTEPELTRRLLDGIRAERKGIMLDIGHLMNCDTSLRTLEEGADYVHRMLDRHGGLCRYIRGIHLHCSL
;
A
#
# COMPACT_ATOMS: atom_id res chain seq x y z
N ALA A 1 -15.69 -17.99 5.55
CA ALA A 1 -17.12 -17.59 5.58
C ALA A 1 -17.39 -16.46 4.59
N ALA A 2 -16.72 -15.30 4.70
CA ALA A 2 -16.97 -14.14 3.84
C ALA A 2 -16.74 -14.40 2.34
N LEU A 3 -15.67 -15.08 1.96
CA LEU A 3 -15.41 -15.42 0.56
C LEU A 3 -16.46 -16.41 0.00
N THR A 4 -16.88 -17.40 0.77
CA THR A 4 -17.91 -18.36 0.36
C THR A 4 -19.26 -17.65 0.14
N GLU A 5 -19.62 -16.69 0.99
CA GLU A 5 -20.81 -15.87 0.82
C GLU A 5 -20.75 -15.04 -0.45
N LYS A 6 -19.60 -14.39 -0.71
CA LYS A 6 -19.38 -13.53 -1.88
C LYS A 6 -19.37 -14.31 -3.20
N PHE A 7 -18.74 -15.48 -3.24
CA PHE A 7 -18.54 -16.28 -4.44
C PHE A 7 -19.54 -17.43 -4.60
N GLY A 8 -20.45 -17.63 -3.64
CA GLY A 8 -21.49 -18.65 -3.67
C GLY A 8 -21.02 -20.04 -3.26
N SER A 9 -19.75 -20.37 -3.43
CA SER A 9 -19.18 -21.65 -2.98
C SER A 9 -17.68 -21.56 -2.71
N GLU A 10 -17.18 -22.49 -1.89
CA GLU A 10 -15.75 -22.63 -1.61
C GLU A 10 -14.95 -23.02 -2.85
N GLU A 11 -15.51 -23.87 -3.69
CA GLU A 11 -14.87 -24.30 -4.94
C GLU A 11 -14.61 -23.13 -5.88
N VAL A 12 -15.57 -22.21 -6.02
CA VAL A 12 -15.45 -21.04 -6.91
C VAL A 12 -14.37 -20.10 -6.43
N TRP A 13 -14.33 -19.71 -5.15
CA TRP A 13 -13.30 -18.79 -4.70
C TRP A 13 -11.91 -19.45 -4.61
N ARG A 14 -11.82 -20.75 -4.29
CA ARG A 14 -10.56 -21.50 -4.37
C ARG A 14 -10.00 -21.54 -5.79
N SER A 15 -10.86 -21.73 -6.79
CA SER A 15 -10.47 -21.67 -8.21
C SER A 15 -9.99 -20.27 -8.59
N PHE A 16 -10.70 -19.23 -8.14
CA PHE A 16 -10.36 -17.84 -8.43
C PHE A 16 -9.01 -17.42 -7.84
N TYR A 17 -8.75 -17.72 -6.58
CA TYR A 17 -7.49 -17.37 -5.91
C TYR A 17 -6.38 -18.43 -6.05
N GLY A 18 -6.68 -19.57 -6.67
CA GLY A 18 -5.71 -20.65 -6.88
C GLY A 18 -5.28 -21.37 -5.59
N GLY A 19 -6.11 -21.37 -4.54
CA GLY A 19 -5.83 -22.04 -3.28
C GLY A 19 -6.83 -21.74 -2.17
N PRO A 20 -6.61 -22.30 -0.95
CA PRO A 20 -7.46 -22.02 0.20
C PRO A 20 -7.35 -20.56 0.63
N GLU A 21 -8.42 -20.07 1.29
CA GLU A 21 -8.40 -18.77 1.96
C GLU A 21 -7.29 -18.74 3.00
N GLY A 22 -6.51 -17.64 3.02
CA GLY A 22 -5.53 -17.41 4.05
C GLY A 22 -4.22 -16.85 3.56
N ARG A 23 -3.38 -16.60 4.53
CA ARG A 23 -2.07 -15.96 4.41
C ARG A 23 -1.14 -16.68 3.42
N GLU A 24 -1.11 -18.00 3.43
CA GLU A 24 -0.19 -18.79 2.58
C GLU A 24 -0.48 -18.60 1.09
N THR A 25 -1.75 -18.58 0.71
CA THR A 25 -2.16 -18.32 -0.68
C THR A 25 -1.77 -16.90 -1.11
N LEU A 26 -2.01 -15.91 -0.26
CA LEU A 26 -1.61 -14.52 -0.51
C LEU A 26 -0.09 -14.40 -0.70
N LEU A 27 0.69 -14.94 0.22
CA LEU A 27 2.15 -14.90 0.15
C LEU A 27 2.68 -15.61 -1.10
N ARG A 28 2.08 -16.75 -1.49
CA ARG A 28 2.46 -17.46 -2.71
C ARG A 28 2.22 -16.59 -3.95
N LEU A 29 1.03 -16.01 -4.08
CA LEU A 29 0.68 -15.18 -5.23
C LEU A 29 1.62 -13.97 -5.36
N TYR A 30 1.87 -13.27 -4.28
CA TYR A 30 2.79 -12.13 -4.30
C TYR A 30 4.24 -12.55 -4.59
N ARG A 31 4.70 -13.71 -4.09
CA ARG A 31 6.04 -14.22 -4.42
C ARG A 31 6.17 -14.53 -5.91
N GLU A 32 5.15 -15.13 -6.51
CA GLU A 32 5.11 -15.36 -7.96
C GLU A 32 5.21 -14.04 -8.74
N ASP A 33 4.55 -12.97 -8.29
CA ASP A 33 4.63 -11.65 -8.91
C ASP A 33 6.02 -11.02 -8.74
N LEU A 34 6.65 -11.15 -7.57
CA LEU A 34 8.02 -10.68 -7.36
C LEU A 34 9.02 -11.44 -8.25
N ASP A 35 8.88 -12.75 -8.41
CA ASP A 35 9.73 -13.54 -9.30
C ASP A 35 9.51 -13.16 -10.78
N ARG A 36 8.29 -12.86 -11.20
CA ARG A 36 8.00 -12.30 -12.52
C ARG A 36 8.66 -10.93 -12.71
N ALA A 37 8.60 -10.05 -11.69
CA ALA A 37 9.27 -8.76 -11.74
C ALA A 37 10.78 -8.89 -11.95
N VAL A 38 11.44 -9.87 -11.31
CA VAL A 38 12.84 -10.19 -11.57
C VAL A 38 13.06 -10.62 -13.01
N THR A 39 12.22 -11.53 -13.51
CA THR A 39 12.32 -12.05 -14.89
C THR A 39 12.18 -10.93 -15.93
N TRP A 40 11.36 -9.93 -15.67
CA TRP A 40 11.16 -8.78 -16.56
C TRP A 40 12.19 -7.67 -16.37
N GLY A 41 13.11 -7.81 -15.42
CA GLY A 41 14.15 -6.81 -15.14
C GLY A 41 13.54 -5.53 -14.53
N ALA A 42 12.50 -5.66 -13.74
CA ALA A 42 11.88 -4.52 -13.06
C ALA A 42 12.90 -3.77 -12.20
N ARG A 43 12.91 -2.45 -12.29
CA ARG A 43 13.76 -1.59 -11.45
C ARG A 43 13.16 -1.33 -10.07
N TYR A 44 11.86 -1.38 -9.97
CA TYR A 44 11.11 -1.27 -8.73
C TYR A 44 9.80 -2.06 -8.83
N VAL A 45 9.24 -2.37 -7.68
CA VAL A 45 7.88 -2.89 -7.52
C VAL A 45 7.12 -1.99 -6.54
N VAL A 46 5.81 -1.88 -6.72
CA VAL A 46 4.96 -1.02 -5.89
C VAL A 46 3.98 -1.89 -5.12
N PHE A 47 3.82 -1.61 -3.84
CA PHE A 47 2.92 -2.29 -2.93
C PHE A 47 2.00 -1.27 -2.24
N HIS A 48 0.70 -1.39 -2.48
CA HIS A 48 -0.31 -0.57 -1.80
C HIS A 48 -0.45 -1.00 -0.34
N VAL A 49 -0.35 -0.05 0.58
CA VAL A 49 -0.49 -0.31 2.02
C VAL A 49 -1.84 0.21 2.50
N SER A 50 -2.86 -0.60 2.30
CA SER A 50 -4.20 -0.34 2.85
C SER A 50 -4.99 -1.64 3.02
N ASP A 51 -6.00 -1.58 3.88
CA ASP A 51 -7.01 -2.63 4.04
C ASP A 51 -8.40 -2.00 3.99
N VAL A 52 -9.15 -2.36 2.95
CA VAL A 52 -10.50 -1.86 2.72
C VAL A 52 -11.35 -2.90 2.00
N SER A 53 -12.47 -3.25 2.56
CA SER A 53 -13.49 -4.04 1.88
C SER A 53 -14.35 -3.15 0.98
N VAL A 54 -15.09 -3.77 0.06
CA VAL A 54 -16.05 -3.04 -0.79
C VAL A 54 -17.08 -2.28 0.06
N GLU A 55 -17.58 -2.88 1.14
CA GLU A 55 -18.52 -2.27 2.06
C GLU A 55 -17.94 -1.02 2.75
N GLU A 56 -16.69 -1.12 3.25
CA GLU A 56 -15.99 -0.01 3.89
C GLU A 56 -15.75 1.15 2.91
N GLY A 57 -15.39 0.83 1.65
CA GLY A 57 -15.21 1.83 0.60
C GLY A 57 -16.47 2.62 0.26
N PHE A 58 -17.67 2.05 0.51
CA PHE A 58 -18.95 2.75 0.32
C PHE A 58 -19.45 3.45 1.60
N THR A 59 -19.22 2.86 2.77
CA THR A 59 -19.79 3.35 4.04
C THR A 59 -18.87 4.27 4.80
N TYR A 60 -17.56 4.22 4.50
CA TYR A 60 -16.50 4.91 5.25
C TYR A 60 -16.48 4.53 6.74
N HIS A 61 -16.96 3.33 7.06
CA HIS A 61 -16.88 2.76 8.41
C HIS A 61 -15.76 1.72 8.45
N TRP A 62 -14.59 2.15 8.91
CA TRP A 62 -13.37 1.35 8.92
C TRP A 62 -13.37 0.33 10.06
N ARG A 63 -12.90 -0.88 9.79
CA ARG A 63 -12.76 -1.97 10.77
C ARG A 63 -11.41 -1.95 11.48
N HIS A 64 -10.40 -1.40 10.78
CA HIS A 64 -9.03 -1.36 11.26
C HIS A 64 -8.51 0.07 11.29
N THR A 65 -7.58 0.32 12.22
CA THR A 65 -6.86 1.61 12.31
C THR A 65 -5.71 1.65 11.32
N HIS A 66 -5.16 2.84 11.08
CA HIS A 66 -3.97 3.00 10.27
C HIS A 66 -2.79 2.18 10.81
N GLU A 67 -2.60 2.19 12.14
CA GLU A 67 -1.52 1.47 12.82
C GLU A 67 -1.63 -0.04 12.62
N GLU A 68 -2.82 -0.61 12.79
CA GLU A 68 -3.07 -2.04 12.61
C GLU A 68 -2.75 -2.48 11.18
N VAL A 69 -3.19 -1.71 10.19
CA VAL A 69 -2.93 -2.00 8.77
C VAL A 69 -1.45 -1.87 8.44
N ILE A 70 -0.77 -0.83 8.95
CA ILE A 70 0.67 -0.61 8.76
C ILE A 70 1.49 -1.75 9.34
N ASP A 71 1.17 -2.19 10.56
CA ASP A 71 1.89 -3.30 11.22
C ASP A 71 1.69 -4.62 10.46
N ALA A 72 0.45 -4.91 10.05
CA ALA A 72 0.15 -6.10 9.26
C ALA A 72 0.84 -6.07 7.89
N ALA A 73 0.86 -4.90 7.22
CA ALA A 73 1.56 -4.73 5.95
C ALA A 73 3.08 -4.93 6.10
N ALA A 74 3.70 -4.34 7.13
CA ALA A 74 5.12 -4.52 7.41
C ALA A 74 5.46 -6.00 7.68
N GLU A 75 4.62 -6.73 8.41
CA GLU A 75 4.77 -8.17 8.63
C GLU A 75 4.71 -8.93 7.30
N VAL A 76 3.70 -8.70 6.46
CA VAL A 76 3.53 -9.36 5.15
C VAL A 76 4.72 -9.05 4.25
N ILE A 77 5.15 -7.80 4.15
CA ILE A 77 6.31 -7.38 3.34
C ILE A 77 7.58 -8.11 3.80
N ASN A 78 7.83 -8.18 5.10
CA ASN A 78 8.99 -8.87 5.64
C ASN A 78 8.96 -10.38 5.35
N LEU A 79 7.79 -11.00 5.33
CA LEU A 79 7.63 -12.41 4.95
C LEU A 79 7.80 -12.64 3.45
N LEU A 80 7.35 -11.71 2.62
CA LEU A 80 7.49 -11.77 1.17
C LEU A 80 8.94 -11.63 0.74
N LEU A 81 9.62 -10.62 1.27
CA LEU A 81 10.98 -10.31 0.88
C LEU A 81 11.99 -11.25 1.53
N GLY A 82 11.72 -11.72 2.75
CA GLY A 82 12.61 -12.62 3.50
C GLY A 82 14.02 -12.05 3.62
N ASP A 83 15.00 -12.94 3.63
CA ASP A 83 16.43 -12.58 3.66
C ASP A 83 17.07 -12.57 2.27
N ARG A 84 16.25 -12.64 1.20
CA ARG A 84 16.72 -12.63 -0.18
C ARG A 84 17.09 -11.20 -0.62
N ALA A 85 18.24 -11.03 -1.23
CA ALA A 85 18.59 -9.79 -1.92
C ALA A 85 17.82 -9.68 -3.24
N TRP A 86 16.89 -8.73 -3.31
CA TRP A 86 16.11 -8.46 -4.52
C TRP A 86 16.80 -7.42 -5.39
N PRO A 87 16.75 -7.55 -6.74
CA PRO A 87 17.44 -6.64 -7.67
C PRO A 87 16.71 -5.31 -7.88
N PHE A 88 15.51 -5.15 -7.34
CA PHE A 88 14.64 -3.98 -7.48
C PHE A 88 14.47 -3.22 -6.16
N ASP A 89 14.00 -2.00 -6.24
CA ASP A 89 13.53 -1.24 -5.07
C ASP A 89 12.08 -1.65 -4.74
N PHE A 90 11.81 -1.88 -3.45
CA PHE A 90 10.45 -2.18 -2.98
C PHE A 90 9.81 -0.89 -2.46
N LEU A 91 8.81 -0.38 -3.19
CA LEU A 91 8.18 0.90 -2.89
C LEU A 91 6.79 0.68 -2.28
N VAL A 92 6.56 1.28 -1.13
CA VAL A 92 5.22 1.34 -0.53
C VAL A 92 4.49 2.55 -1.06
N GLU A 93 3.23 2.37 -1.48
CA GLU A 93 2.42 3.45 -2.03
C GLU A 93 1.31 3.85 -1.05
N ASN A 94 1.16 5.16 -0.89
CA ASN A 94 0.10 5.73 -0.07
C ASN A 94 -1.27 5.58 -0.74
N GLN A 95 -2.28 5.40 0.11
CA GLN A 95 -3.70 5.31 -0.26
C GLN A 95 -4.48 6.35 0.55
N TRP A 96 -5.78 6.49 0.32
CA TRP A 96 -6.67 7.37 1.11
C TRP A 96 -7.56 6.61 2.09
N TRP A 97 -7.37 5.29 2.21
CA TRP A 97 -8.03 4.38 3.13
C TRP A 97 -7.14 4.03 4.32
N PRO A 98 -7.64 3.32 5.34
CA PRO A 98 -6.81 2.88 6.46
C PRO A 98 -5.53 2.18 6.01
N GLY A 99 -4.41 2.60 6.57
CA GLY A 99 -3.07 2.17 6.24
C GLY A 99 -2.12 3.35 6.04
N PHE A 100 -1.30 3.30 5.01
CA PHE A 100 -0.33 4.34 4.70
C PHE A 100 -0.96 5.43 3.82
N THR A 101 -1.19 6.61 4.38
CA THR A 101 -1.82 7.75 3.68
C THR A 101 -0.84 8.86 3.30
N PHE A 102 0.35 8.88 3.89
CA PHE A 102 1.31 9.99 3.79
C PHE A 102 0.76 11.31 4.35
N THR A 103 -0.13 11.24 5.35
CA THR A 103 -0.64 12.43 6.07
C THR A 103 0.03 12.63 7.42
N GLU A 104 0.47 11.55 8.07
CA GLU A 104 1.08 11.55 9.40
C GLU A 104 2.52 11.01 9.37
N PRO A 105 3.54 11.86 9.68
CA PRO A 105 4.96 11.45 9.66
C PRO A 105 5.29 10.27 10.57
N GLU A 106 4.61 10.15 11.71
CA GLU A 106 4.81 9.06 12.67
C GLU A 106 4.41 7.72 12.07
N LEU A 107 3.28 7.67 11.35
CA LEU A 107 2.81 6.47 10.66
C LEU A 107 3.73 6.11 9.49
N THR A 108 4.21 7.10 8.75
CA THR A 108 5.20 6.91 7.69
C THR A 108 6.49 6.31 8.26
N ARG A 109 6.98 6.85 9.38
CA ARG A 109 8.17 6.31 10.07
C ARG A 109 7.92 4.88 10.56
N ARG A 110 6.77 4.62 11.22
CA ARG A 110 6.40 3.29 11.71
C ARG A 110 6.45 2.24 10.59
N LEU A 111 5.88 2.56 9.42
CA LEU A 111 5.92 1.66 8.26
C LEU A 111 7.35 1.41 7.77
N LEU A 112 8.12 2.47 7.56
CA LEU A 112 9.48 2.36 7.05
C LEU A 112 10.40 1.63 8.04
N ASP A 113 10.29 1.90 9.34
CA ASP A 113 11.09 1.22 10.36
C ASP A 113 10.67 -0.25 10.54
N GLY A 114 9.38 -0.56 10.32
CA GLY A 114 8.85 -1.91 10.36
C GLY A 114 9.32 -2.81 9.21
N ILE A 115 9.67 -2.23 8.06
CA ILE A 115 10.17 -2.98 6.89
C ILE A 115 11.68 -3.17 7.00
N ARG A 116 12.16 -4.42 6.98
CA ARG A 116 13.58 -4.77 7.14
C ARG A 116 14.41 -4.66 5.86
N ALA A 117 13.76 -4.64 4.68
CA ALA A 117 14.46 -4.56 3.41
C ALA A 117 15.33 -3.29 3.33
N GLU A 118 16.56 -3.42 2.82
CA GLU A 118 17.47 -2.29 2.60
C GLU A 118 17.01 -1.41 1.44
N ARG A 119 16.58 -2.04 0.34
CA ARG A 119 16.12 -1.35 -0.87
C ARG A 119 14.63 -1.04 -0.79
N LYS A 120 14.23 -0.26 0.21
CA LYS A 120 12.86 0.21 0.39
C LYS A 120 12.72 1.70 0.08
N GLY A 121 11.53 2.11 -0.28
CA GLY A 121 11.20 3.51 -0.52
C GLY A 121 9.70 3.74 -0.59
N ILE A 122 9.34 4.94 -0.98
CA ILE A 122 7.97 5.39 -1.15
C ILE A 122 7.72 5.68 -2.62
N MET A 123 6.64 5.15 -3.17
CA MET A 123 5.96 5.69 -4.34
C MET A 123 4.91 6.66 -3.82
N LEU A 124 5.11 7.96 -4.04
CA LEU A 124 4.15 8.97 -3.61
C LEU A 124 3.11 9.17 -4.71
N ASP A 125 1.89 8.69 -4.47
CA ASP A 125 0.75 9.01 -5.33
C ASP A 125 0.07 10.28 -4.81
N ILE A 126 0.17 11.36 -5.59
CA ILE A 126 -0.38 12.66 -5.20
C ILE A 126 -1.90 12.74 -5.36
N GLY A 127 -2.49 11.94 -6.26
CA GLY A 127 -3.95 11.82 -6.37
C GLY A 127 -4.54 11.15 -5.14
N HIS A 128 -3.92 10.04 -4.69
CA HIS A 128 -4.32 9.38 -3.45
C HIS A 128 -4.14 10.29 -2.23
N LEU A 129 -3.05 11.06 -2.19
CA LEU A 129 -2.82 12.00 -1.10
C LEU A 129 -3.89 13.09 -1.07
N MET A 130 -4.25 13.68 -2.21
CA MET A 130 -5.31 14.69 -2.27
C MET A 130 -6.68 14.13 -1.87
N ASN A 131 -6.97 12.85 -2.18
CA ASN A 131 -8.21 12.20 -1.76
C ASN A 131 -8.35 12.03 -0.22
N CYS A 132 -7.27 12.22 0.54
CA CYS A 132 -7.33 12.25 2.02
C CYS A 132 -8.01 13.51 2.56
N ASP A 133 -8.14 14.57 1.76
CA ASP A 133 -8.79 15.82 2.16
C ASP A 133 -9.93 16.16 1.20
N THR A 134 -11.13 15.78 1.56
CA THR A 134 -12.35 16.01 0.78
C THR A 134 -12.79 17.47 0.74
N SER A 135 -12.09 18.39 1.40
CA SER A 135 -12.39 19.82 1.36
C SER A 135 -11.73 20.57 0.18
N LEU A 136 -10.73 19.96 -0.46
CA LEU A 136 -10.06 20.53 -1.63
C LEU A 136 -11.03 20.72 -2.80
N ARG A 137 -10.94 21.87 -3.47
CA ARG A 137 -11.83 22.25 -4.59
C ARG A 137 -11.09 22.73 -5.83
N THR A 138 -9.85 23.13 -5.69
CA THR A 138 -9.05 23.69 -6.78
C THR A 138 -7.69 23.01 -6.87
N LEU A 139 -7.07 23.08 -8.06
CA LEU A 139 -5.70 22.57 -8.26
C LEU A 139 -4.67 23.28 -7.37
N GLU A 140 -4.88 24.56 -7.09
CA GLU A 140 -4.01 25.36 -6.23
C GLU A 140 -4.09 24.85 -4.78
N GLU A 141 -5.30 24.64 -4.25
CA GLU A 141 -5.49 24.04 -2.91
C GLU A 141 -4.86 22.64 -2.82
N GLY A 142 -5.01 21.83 -3.88
CA GLY A 142 -4.39 20.51 -3.97
C GLY A 142 -2.86 20.58 -3.94
N ALA A 143 -2.27 21.47 -4.72
CA ALA A 143 -0.82 21.69 -4.76
C ALA A 143 -0.30 22.16 -3.39
N ASP A 144 -0.97 23.12 -2.77
CA ASP A 144 -0.63 23.61 -1.43
C ASP A 144 -0.76 22.50 -0.37
N TYR A 145 -1.76 21.64 -0.49
CA TYR A 145 -1.93 20.50 0.40
C TYR A 145 -0.77 19.51 0.27
N VAL A 146 -0.38 19.16 -0.95
CA VAL A 146 0.77 18.27 -1.21
C VAL A 146 2.05 18.90 -0.62
N HIS A 147 2.31 20.19 -0.84
CA HIS A 147 3.47 20.86 -0.28
C HIS A 147 3.46 20.83 1.26
N ARG A 148 2.32 21.09 1.90
CA ARG A 148 2.20 20.98 3.37
C ARG A 148 2.54 19.58 3.88
N MET A 149 2.09 18.52 3.19
CA MET A 149 2.39 17.15 3.60
C MET A 149 3.88 16.82 3.42
N LEU A 150 4.52 17.30 2.35
CA LEU A 150 5.97 17.16 2.17
C LEU A 150 6.75 17.89 3.26
N ASP A 151 6.37 19.12 3.60
CA ASP A 151 6.98 19.91 4.66
C ASP A 151 6.84 19.23 6.03
N ARG A 152 5.65 18.67 6.35
CA ARG A 152 5.43 17.90 7.58
C ARG A 152 6.34 16.68 7.68
N HIS A 153 6.56 15.99 6.55
CA HIS A 153 7.38 14.78 6.49
C HIS A 153 8.89 15.10 6.54
N GLY A 154 9.30 16.27 6.11
CA GLY A 154 10.68 16.76 6.21
C GLY A 154 11.71 15.73 5.75
N GLY A 155 12.57 15.30 6.66
CA GLY A 155 13.63 14.34 6.36
C GLY A 155 13.16 12.95 5.89
N LEU A 156 11.88 12.59 6.08
CA LEU A 156 11.31 11.34 5.56
C LEU A 156 11.12 11.37 4.04
N CYS A 157 11.03 12.56 3.44
CA CYS A 157 10.92 12.71 1.99
C CYS A 157 12.12 12.10 1.22
N ARG A 158 13.27 11.89 1.90
CA ARG A 158 14.41 11.16 1.28
C ARG A 158 14.08 9.73 0.84
N TYR A 159 13.01 9.13 1.38
CA TYR A 159 12.55 7.79 0.98
C TYR A 159 11.66 7.80 -0.26
N ILE A 160 11.20 8.96 -0.73
CA ILE A 160 10.43 9.06 -1.98
C ILE A 160 11.37 8.71 -3.14
N ARG A 161 11.03 7.65 -3.88
CA ARG A 161 11.80 7.14 -5.04
C ARG A 161 11.05 7.30 -6.35
N GLY A 162 9.75 7.52 -6.28
CA GLY A 162 8.90 7.74 -7.44
C GLY A 162 7.65 8.54 -7.06
N ILE A 163 7.02 9.09 -8.09
CA ILE A 163 5.77 9.85 -7.95
C ILE A 163 4.79 9.34 -9.01
N HIS A 164 3.58 9.00 -8.59
CA HIS A 164 2.43 8.91 -9.47
C HIS A 164 1.78 10.30 -9.52
N LEU A 165 1.85 10.92 -10.69
CA LEU A 165 1.34 12.26 -10.91
C LEU A 165 -0.06 12.19 -11.51
N HIS A 166 -1.04 12.67 -10.77
CA HIS A 166 -2.43 12.75 -11.19
C HIS A 166 -2.97 14.18 -11.05
N CYS A 167 -4.00 14.48 -11.85
CA CYS A 167 -4.87 15.62 -11.65
C CYS A 167 -6.24 15.10 -11.17
N SER A 168 -6.29 14.58 -9.95
CA SER A 168 -7.53 14.12 -9.31
C SER A 168 -7.98 15.17 -8.31
N LEU A 169 -9.14 15.77 -8.55
CA LEU A 169 -9.87 16.58 -7.59
C LEU A 169 -11.31 16.10 -7.52
#